data_45b48e48be513337a1febc9b68dfa248
#
_entry.id   45b48e48be513337a1febc9b68dfa248
#
_cell.length_a   1.000
_cell.length_b   1.000
_cell.length_c   1.000
_cell.angle_alpha   90.00
_cell.angle_beta   90.00
_cell.angle_gamma   90.00
#
_symmetry.space_group_name_H-M   'P 1'
#
loop_
_entity.id
_entity.type
_entity.pdbx_description
1 polymer ?
#
loop_
_entity_poly.entity_id
_entity_poly.type
_entity_poly.pdbx_seq_one_letter_code
_entity_poly.pdbx_strand_id
1 'polypeptide(L)'
;PELLAESGRRLVEVSPGMEIWWDSSPVIFANWCRKLLAKAEEGDKETLRRQFGRMYNKEKPEASLFRGVTTNPALSLQAIKDDEPYWHDVTKDMIKENPGIDKESLFWLLYKEVVRRGSDMFLPLFEKTNFREGYLSGQVDPRKSFDKETMLKQAKELAAINPNVMIKVPGTKEGYEIIEILTSQGIATNNTLTFILPQLMDGAKSVQRGLEKARKNHVDLSRWRSVITHMEARYGDLGGLRDFAVEKGIELSEGEVRLAELAIFKKAYRLLKENNYPSKLLSCSLRVGPKVDGIL
;
A
#
# COMPACT_ATOMS: atom_id res chain seq x y z
N PRO A 1 -3.17 -10.86 -23.46
CA PRO A 1 -4.12 -10.94 -22.31
C PRO A 1 -3.85 -12.12 -21.38
N GLU A 2 -3.33 -13.26 -21.84
CA GLU A 2 -3.03 -14.42 -20.99
C GLU A 2 -1.90 -14.18 -19.98
N LEU A 3 -1.09 -13.17 -20.19
CA LEU A 3 0.20 -13.01 -19.53
C LEU A 3 0.13 -12.44 -18.11
N LEU A 4 -0.84 -11.58 -17.77
CA LEU A 4 -0.77 -10.83 -16.49
C LEU A 4 -0.95 -11.68 -15.23
N ALA A 5 -2.06 -12.40 -15.09
CA ALA A 5 -2.28 -13.21 -13.91
C ALA A 5 -1.36 -14.44 -13.87
N GLU A 6 -1.04 -15.02 -15.02
CA GLU A 6 -0.13 -16.16 -15.15
C GLU A 6 1.33 -15.77 -14.84
N SER A 7 1.80 -14.65 -15.37
CA SER A 7 3.15 -14.13 -15.06
C SER A 7 3.29 -13.80 -13.57
N GLY A 8 2.27 -13.17 -12.97
CA GLY A 8 2.22 -12.92 -11.52
C GLY A 8 2.27 -14.21 -10.70
N ARG A 9 1.56 -15.24 -11.12
CA ARG A 9 1.58 -16.56 -10.46
C ARG A 9 2.97 -17.20 -10.53
N ARG A 10 3.58 -17.25 -11.71
CA ARG A 10 4.94 -17.77 -11.90
C ARG A 10 5.96 -17.03 -11.05
N LEU A 11 5.81 -15.71 -10.95
CA LEU A 11 6.67 -14.88 -10.11
C LEU A 11 6.60 -15.29 -8.63
N VAL A 12 5.41 -15.49 -8.09
CA VAL A 12 5.22 -15.94 -6.70
C VAL A 12 5.77 -17.35 -6.50
N GLU A 13 5.65 -18.24 -7.49
CA GLU A 13 6.17 -19.60 -7.46
C GLU A 13 7.72 -19.64 -7.40
N VAL A 14 8.41 -18.80 -8.19
CA VAL A 14 9.88 -18.76 -8.21
C VAL A 14 10.48 -17.93 -7.08
N SER A 15 9.67 -17.16 -6.36
CA SER A 15 10.08 -16.31 -5.26
C SER A 15 9.29 -16.62 -3.99
N PRO A 16 9.62 -17.71 -3.26
CA PRO A 16 8.86 -18.12 -2.08
C PRO A 16 8.74 -17.01 -1.03
N GLY A 17 7.51 -16.74 -0.61
CA GLY A 17 7.20 -15.69 0.36
C GLY A 17 7.01 -14.29 -0.25
N MET A 18 7.13 -14.15 -1.57
CA MET A 18 6.72 -12.94 -2.28
C MET A 18 5.20 -12.83 -2.32
N GLU A 19 4.72 -11.60 -2.28
CA GLU A 19 3.30 -11.27 -2.38
C GLU A 19 3.10 -10.20 -3.45
N ILE A 20 2.02 -10.33 -4.20
CA ILE A 20 1.59 -9.30 -5.12
C ILE A 20 0.49 -8.49 -4.44
N TRP A 21 0.75 -7.21 -4.23
CA TRP A 21 -0.21 -6.26 -3.70
C TRP A 21 -0.73 -5.37 -4.82
N TRP A 22 -2.03 -5.14 -4.81
CA TRP A 22 -2.66 -4.27 -5.79
C TRP A 22 -2.50 -2.80 -5.37
N ASP A 23 -1.86 -2.01 -6.23
CA ASP A 23 -1.69 -0.56 -6.04
C ASP A 23 -2.88 0.18 -6.65
N SER A 24 -4.01 0.18 -5.94
CA SER A 24 -5.25 0.86 -6.32
C SER A 24 -6.24 0.89 -5.14
N SER A 25 -7.47 1.38 -5.38
CA SER A 25 -8.58 1.16 -4.48
C SER A 25 -9.43 -0.02 -4.94
N PRO A 26 -9.70 -1.04 -4.10
CA PRO A 26 -10.45 -2.23 -4.50
C PRO A 26 -11.86 -1.93 -5.00
N VAL A 27 -12.47 -0.84 -4.57
CA VAL A 27 -13.85 -0.47 -4.95
C VAL A 27 -14.01 -0.24 -6.46
N ILE A 28 -12.92 0.04 -7.19
CA ILE A 28 -12.97 0.21 -8.65
C ILE A 28 -12.93 -1.12 -9.42
N PHE A 29 -12.61 -2.25 -8.77
CA PHE A 29 -12.26 -3.49 -9.49
C PHE A 29 -13.34 -3.93 -10.49
N ALA A 30 -14.60 -3.96 -10.06
CA ALA A 30 -15.70 -4.39 -10.93
C ALA A 30 -15.88 -3.44 -12.13
N ASN A 31 -15.79 -2.13 -11.92
CA ASN A 31 -15.90 -1.13 -12.96
C ASN A 31 -14.72 -1.16 -13.93
N TRP A 32 -13.50 -1.30 -13.38
CA TRP A 32 -12.29 -1.47 -14.16
C TRP A 32 -12.34 -2.71 -15.08
N CYS A 33 -12.76 -3.87 -14.54
CA CYS A 33 -12.97 -5.08 -15.33
C CYS A 33 -13.98 -4.87 -16.46
N ARG A 34 -15.12 -4.23 -16.15
CA ARG A 34 -16.18 -3.92 -17.13
C ARG A 34 -15.66 -3.04 -18.25
N LYS A 35 -14.91 -1.96 -17.92
CA LYS A 35 -14.31 -1.06 -18.90
C LYS A 35 -13.29 -1.76 -19.82
N LEU A 36 -12.50 -2.68 -19.29
CA LEU A 36 -11.56 -3.48 -20.09
C LEU A 36 -12.28 -4.46 -20.99
N LEU A 37 -13.30 -5.17 -20.50
CA LEU A 37 -14.11 -6.08 -21.32
C LEU A 37 -14.85 -5.36 -22.45
N ALA A 38 -15.30 -4.13 -22.21
CA ALA A 38 -15.97 -3.33 -23.24
C ALA A 38 -15.04 -2.92 -24.40
N LYS A 39 -13.74 -2.81 -24.12
CA LYS A 39 -12.71 -2.45 -25.12
C LYS A 39 -12.03 -3.66 -25.77
N ALA A 40 -12.26 -4.85 -25.24
CA ALA A 40 -11.63 -6.08 -25.72
C ALA A 40 -12.36 -6.63 -26.96
N GLU A 41 -11.59 -7.27 -27.84
CA GLU A 41 -12.17 -8.08 -28.91
C GLU A 41 -12.98 -9.26 -28.36
N GLU A 42 -14.01 -9.68 -29.07
CA GLU A 42 -14.92 -10.71 -28.57
C GLU A 42 -14.21 -12.01 -28.19
N GLY A 43 -13.22 -12.42 -29.00
CA GLY A 43 -12.40 -13.61 -28.75
C GLY A 43 -11.55 -13.56 -27.48
N ASP A 44 -11.23 -12.37 -26.97
CA ASP A 44 -10.40 -12.16 -25.78
C ASP A 44 -11.19 -12.06 -24.48
N LYS A 45 -12.49 -11.79 -24.57
CA LYS A 45 -13.32 -11.48 -23.39
C LYS A 45 -13.36 -12.62 -22.37
N GLU A 46 -13.46 -13.87 -22.82
CA GLU A 46 -13.50 -15.02 -21.92
C GLU A 46 -12.16 -15.21 -21.20
N THR A 47 -11.06 -15.04 -21.90
CA THR A 47 -9.71 -15.06 -21.32
C THR A 47 -9.53 -13.96 -20.28
N LEU A 48 -10.00 -12.74 -20.56
CA LEU A 48 -9.96 -11.64 -19.59
C LEU A 48 -10.80 -11.90 -18.34
N ARG A 49 -12.03 -12.41 -18.50
CA ARG A 49 -12.88 -12.80 -17.34
C ARG A 49 -12.18 -13.81 -16.44
N ARG A 50 -11.58 -14.83 -17.03
CA ARG A 50 -10.80 -15.84 -16.29
C ARG A 50 -9.63 -15.21 -15.55
N GLN A 51 -8.90 -14.29 -16.17
CA GLN A 51 -7.79 -13.59 -15.53
C GLN A 51 -8.24 -12.68 -14.38
N PHE A 52 -9.32 -11.92 -14.55
CA PHE A 52 -9.88 -11.10 -13.47
C PHE A 52 -10.29 -11.96 -12.27
N GLY A 53 -10.91 -13.11 -12.50
CA GLY A 53 -11.25 -14.07 -11.45
C GLY A 53 -10.04 -14.69 -10.75
N ARG A 54 -8.86 -14.72 -11.40
CA ARG A 54 -7.59 -15.12 -10.78
C ARG A 54 -6.90 -13.99 -10.03
N MET A 55 -7.06 -12.74 -10.45
CA MET A 55 -6.51 -11.57 -9.76
C MET A 55 -7.20 -11.34 -8.42
N TYR A 56 -8.52 -11.34 -8.43
CA TYR A 56 -9.36 -11.21 -7.25
C TYR A 56 -10.60 -12.11 -7.38
N ASN A 57 -10.74 -13.04 -6.46
CA ASN A 57 -11.85 -14.00 -6.41
C ASN A 57 -12.60 -13.84 -5.08
N LYS A 58 -13.81 -13.31 -5.14
CA LYS A 58 -14.64 -13.09 -3.96
C LYS A 58 -15.08 -14.39 -3.31
N GLU A 59 -15.37 -15.41 -4.13
CA GLU A 59 -15.88 -16.72 -3.66
C GLU A 59 -14.78 -17.60 -3.06
N LYS A 60 -13.56 -17.48 -3.59
CA LYS A 60 -12.37 -18.21 -3.13
C LYS A 60 -11.20 -17.23 -2.93
N PRO A 61 -11.24 -16.41 -1.88
CA PRO A 61 -10.24 -15.35 -1.67
C PRO A 61 -8.81 -15.89 -1.62
N GLU A 62 -8.61 -17.08 -1.08
CA GLU A 62 -7.32 -17.77 -0.99
C GLU A 62 -6.72 -18.13 -2.36
N ALA A 63 -7.55 -18.23 -3.40
CA ALA A 63 -7.11 -18.48 -4.77
C ALA A 63 -6.74 -17.20 -5.53
N SER A 64 -6.96 -16.01 -4.93
CA SER A 64 -6.61 -14.74 -5.54
C SER A 64 -5.11 -14.56 -5.65
N LEU A 65 -4.66 -13.90 -6.71
CA LEU A 65 -3.27 -13.48 -6.88
C LEU A 65 -2.92 -12.31 -5.95
N PHE A 66 -3.84 -11.37 -5.78
CA PHE A 66 -3.65 -10.23 -4.89
C PHE A 66 -3.73 -10.67 -3.42
N ARG A 67 -2.64 -10.44 -2.68
CA ARG A 67 -2.49 -10.81 -1.27
C ARG A 67 -2.68 -9.63 -0.32
N GLY A 68 -2.76 -8.43 -0.84
CA GLY A 68 -3.01 -7.20 -0.12
C GLY A 68 -3.25 -6.06 -1.08
N VAL A 69 -3.56 -4.91 -0.51
CA VAL A 69 -3.82 -3.68 -1.28
C VAL A 69 -3.03 -2.54 -0.66
N THR A 70 -2.30 -1.82 -1.49
CA THR A 70 -1.76 -0.52 -1.12
C THR A 70 -2.57 0.56 -1.82
N THR A 71 -3.08 1.51 -1.05
CA THR A 71 -3.82 2.65 -1.57
C THR A 71 -3.28 3.96 -0.98
N ASN A 72 -3.81 5.07 -1.41
CA ASN A 72 -3.48 6.41 -0.93
C ASN A 72 -4.63 7.37 -1.25
N PRO A 73 -4.66 8.60 -0.71
CA PRO A 73 -5.74 9.55 -0.98
C PRO A 73 -5.98 9.86 -2.46
N ALA A 74 -4.93 9.89 -3.29
CA ALA A 74 -5.07 10.13 -4.73
C ALA A 74 -5.76 8.97 -5.45
N LEU A 75 -5.43 7.72 -5.10
CA LEU A 75 -6.10 6.53 -5.63
C LEU A 75 -7.55 6.42 -5.14
N SER A 76 -7.83 6.86 -3.91
CA SER A 76 -9.19 6.92 -3.39
C SER A 76 -10.03 7.99 -4.11
N LEU A 77 -9.45 9.15 -4.40
CA LEU A 77 -10.09 10.16 -5.25
C LEU A 77 -10.39 9.64 -6.66
N GLN A 78 -9.45 8.90 -7.25
CA GLN A 78 -9.65 8.24 -8.54
C GLN A 78 -10.84 7.27 -8.49
N ALA A 79 -10.97 6.51 -7.41
CA ALA A 79 -12.07 5.58 -7.22
C ALA A 79 -13.43 6.29 -7.11
N ILE A 80 -13.47 7.44 -6.44
CA ILE A 80 -14.66 8.30 -6.38
C ILE A 80 -15.02 8.79 -7.79
N LYS A 81 -14.05 9.31 -8.54
CA LYS A 81 -14.25 9.78 -9.92
C LYS A 81 -14.64 8.67 -10.90
N ASP A 82 -14.28 7.44 -10.63
CA ASP A 82 -14.61 6.30 -11.50
C ASP A 82 -16.10 5.95 -11.48
N ASP A 83 -16.79 6.30 -10.38
CA ASP A 83 -18.25 6.14 -10.22
C ASP A 83 -18.86 7.36 -9.50
N GLU A 84 -18.75 8.53 -10.13
CA GLU A 84 -19.23 9.82 -9.58
C GLU A 84 -20.70 9.78 -9.15
N PRO A 85 -21.65 9.22 -9.93
CA PRO A 85 -23.04 9.21 -9.52
C PRO A 85 -23.28 8.52 -8.19
N TYR A 86 -22.67 7.35 -8.01
CA TYR A 86 -22.77 6.59 -6.78
C TYR A 86 -22.16 7.35 -5.58
N TRP A 87 -20.95 7.88 -5.74
CA TRP A 87 -20.28 8.60 -4.67
C TRP A 87 -20.90 9.96 -4.36
N HIS A 88 -21.58 10.57 -5.33
CA HIS A 88 -22.40 11.77 -5.11
C HIS A 88 -23.57 11.50 -4.18
N ASP A 89 -24.27 10.37 -4.37
CA ASP A 89 -25.37 9.99 -3.49
C ASP A 89 -24.86 9.65 -2.08
N VAL A 90 -23.78 8.89 -1.95
CA VAL A 90 -23.11 8.64 -0.67
C VAL A 90 -22.74 9.95 0.04
N THR A 91 -22.20 10.94 -0.70
CA THR A 91 -21.82 12.24 -0.15
C THR A 91 -23.03 13.03 0.32
N LYS A 92 -24.16 13.00 -0.41
CA LYS A 92 -25.42 13.65 0.01
C LYS A 92 -25.94 13.07 1.32
N ASP A 93 -25.91 11.74 1.45
CA ASP A 93 -26.35 11.08 2.68
C ASP A 93 -25.45 11.45 3.86
N MET A 94 -24.13 11.50 3.67
CA MET A 94 -23.20 11.96 4.70
C MET A 94 -23.47 13.40 5.15
N ILE A 95 -23.76 14.31 4.23
CA ILE A 95 -24.12 15.70 4.54
C ILE A 95 -25.44 15.76 5.31
N LYS A 96 -26.43 14.97 4.91
CA LYS A 96 -27.73 14.89 5.58
C LYS A 96 -27.62 14.36 7.02
N GLU A 97 -26.77 13.39 7.24
CA GLU A 97 -26.49 12.82 8.58
C GLU A 97 -25.64 13.74 9.46
N ASN A 98 -24.87 14.65 8.86
CA ASN A 98 -23.97 15.58 9.53
C ASN A 98 -24.25 17.04 9.12
N PRO A 99 -25.37 17.65 9.52
CA PRO A 99 -25.72 19.01 9.14
C PRO A 99 -24.64 20.01 9.57
N GLY A 100 -24.17 20.83 8.63
CA GLY A 100 -23.13 21.84 8.89
C GLY A 100 -21.70 21.32 8.86
N ILE A 101 -21.48 20.08 8.45
CA ILE A 101 -20.13 19.52 8.30
C ILE A 101 -19.28 20.38 7.37
N ASP A 102 -18.04 20.68 7.78
CA ASP A 102 -17.10 21.40 6.94
C ASP A 102 -16.51 20.47 5.85
N LYS A 103 -15.91 21.08 4.83
CA LYS A 103 -15.40 20.36 3.65
C LYS A 103 -14.26 19.38 3.99
N GLU A 104 -13.41 19.71 4.95
CA GLU A 104 -12.28 18.86 5.33
C GLU A 104 -12.75 17.62 6.10
N SER A 105 -13.67 17.81 7.03
CA SER A 105 -14.32 16.73 7.76
C SER A 105 -15.14 15.82 6.84
N LEU A 106 -15.87 16.38 5.88
CA LEU A 106 -16.62 15.62 4.88
C LEU A 106 -15.67 14.79 3.99
N PHE A 107 -14.57 15.40 3.51
CA PHE A 107 -13.54 14.69 2.75
C PHE A 107 -12.98 13.50 3.55
N TRP A 108 -12.71 13.70 4.84
CA TRP A 108 -12.18 12.66 5.70
C TRP A 108 -13.18 11.51 5.95
N LEU A 109 -14.47 11.85 6.11
CA LEU A 109 -15.55 10.84 6.19
C LEU A 109 -15.64 10.02 4.90
N LEU A 110 -15.64 10.69 3.75
CA LEU A 110 -15.72 10.04 2.44
C LEU A 110 -14.50 9.14 2.20
N TYR A 111 -13.31 9.61 2.56
CA TYR A 111 -12.09 8.81 2.47
C TYR A 111 -12.15 7.55 3.35
N LYS A 112 -12.63 7.68 4.60
CA LYS A 112 -12.83 6.54 5.50
C LYS A 112 -13.82 5.52 4.91
N GLU A 113 -14.87 5.97 4.25
CA GLU A 113 -15.84 5.08 3.60
C GLU A 113 -15.23 4.32 2.42
N VAL A 114 -14.38 4.97 1.60
CA VAL A 114 -13.62 4.28 0.55
C VAL A 114 -12.69 3.19 1.16
N VAL A 115 -12.00 3.52 2.24
CA VAL A 115 -11.14 2.57 2.97
C VAL A 115 -11.96 1.42 3.54
N ARG A 116 -13.11 1.69 4.16
CA ARG A 116 -14.01 0.68 4.72
C ARG A 116 -14.46 -0.31 3.65
N ARG A 117 -15.02 0.19 2.55
CA ARG A 117 -15.50 -0.69 1.45
C ARG A 117 -14.36 -1.48 0.82
N GLY A 118 -13.20 -0.86 0.64
CA GLY A 118 -12.04 -1.55 0.12
C GLY A 118 -11.53 -2.65 1.05
N SER A 119 -11.49 -2.39 2.36
CA SER A 119 -11.06 -3.38 3.36
C SER A 119 -12.05 -4.53 3.52
N ASP A 120 -13.36 -4.26 3.44
CA ASP A 120 -14.42 -5.30 3.44
C ASP A 120 -14.19 -6.34 2.33
N MET A 121 -13.72 -5.91 1.16
CA MET A 121 -13.47 -6.83 0.04
C MET A 121 -12.34 -7.83 0.33
N PHE A 122 -11.35 -7.45 1.12
CA PHE A 122 -10.18 -8.27 1.44
C PHE A 122 -10.25 -8.92 2.84
N LEU A 123 -11.27 -8.60 3.63
CA LEU A 123 -11.50 -9.18 4.95
C LEU A 123 -11.63 -10.72 4.91
N PRO A 124 -12.34 -11.35 3.95
CA PRO A 124 -12.39 -12.81 3.86
C PRO A 124 -11.03 -13.47 3.63
N LEU A 125 -10.14 -12.85 2.86
CA LEU A 125 -8.77 -13.34 2.69
C LEU A 125 -7.98 -13.23 3.99
N PHE A 126 -8.12 -12.10 4.69
CA PHE A 126 -7.47 -11.86 5.97
C PHE A 126 -7.84 -12.93 7.01
N GLU A 127 -9.11 -13.25 7.14
CA GLU A 127 -9.60 -14.27 8.06
C GLU A 127 -9.14 -15.68 7.67
N LYS A 128 -9.30 -16.07 6.40
CA LYS A 128 -8.91 -17.39 5.89
C LYS A 128 -7.42 -17.67 5.97
N THR A 129 -6.57 -16.65 5.97
CA THR A 129 -5.12 -16.80 6.07
C THR A 129 -4.60 -16.66 7.49
N ASN A 130 -5.47 -16.69 8.51
CA ASN A 130 -5.13 -16.42 9.90
C ASN A 130 -4.34 -15.09 10.03
N PHE A 131 -4.90 -14.03 9.44
CA PHE A 131 -4.41 -12.66 9.49
C PHE A 131 -3.04 -12.40 8.85
N ARG A 132 -2.57 -13.32 8.02
CA ARG A 132 -1.28 -13.16 7.34
C ARG A 132 -1.34 -12.33 6.07
N GLU A 133 -2.48 -12.32 5.38
CA GLU A 133 -2.71 -11.65 4.10
C GLU A 133 -4.02 -10.85 4.15
N GLY A 134 -4.41 -10.20 3.06
CA GLY A 134 -5.71 -9.51 2.99
C GLY A 134 -5.73 -8.11 3.61
N TYR A 135 -4.57 -7.52 3.90
CA TYR A 135 -4.50 -6.14 4.38
C TYR A 135 -4.81 -5.12 3.29
N LEU A 136 -5.45 -4.03 3.72
CA LEU A 136 -5.57 -2.81 2.92
C LEU A 136 -4.89 -1.65 3.64
N SER A 137 -3.97 -0.97 2.97
CA SER A 137 -3.30 0.21 3.52
C SER A 137 -4.21 1.45 3.46
N GLY A 138 -4.66 1.93 4.62
CA GLY A 138 -5.31 3.23 4.80
C GLY A 138 -4.28 4.28 5.21
N GLN A 139 -4.10 5.34 4.40
CA GLN A 139 -3.07 6.34 4.64
C GLN A 139 -3.60 7.53 5.43
N VAL A 140 -2.84 7.99 6.43
CA VAL A 140 -3.07 9.28 7.07
C VAL A 140 -2.87 10.43 6.08
N ASP A 141 -3.47 11.59 6.33
CA ASP A 141 -3.40 12.74 5.43
C ASP A 141 -1.94 13.19 5.23
N PRO A 142 -1.40 13.10 4.00
CA PRO A 142 0.00 13.46 3.73
C PRO A 142 0.29 14.95 3.94
N ARG A 143 -0.73 15.82 3.93
CA ARG A 143 -0.60 17.25 4.24
C ARG A 143 -0.24 17.48 5.71
N LYS A 144 -0.45 16.50 6.57
CA LYS A 144 -0.18 16.51 8.01
C LYS A 144 1.08 15.71 8.41
N SER A 145 1.97 15.43 7.46
CA SER A 145 3.14 14.55 7.65
C SER A 145 4.11 14.97 8.77
N PHE A 146 4.01 16.21 9.25
CA PHE A 146 4.81 16.78 10.35
C PHE A 146 3.95 17.13 11.59
N ASP A 147 2.66 16.78 11.58
CA ASP A 147 1.73 16.97 12.69
C ASP A 147 1.43 15.60 13.32
N LYS A 148 2.23 15.26 14.33
CA LYS A 148 2.14 13.97 15.03
C LYS A 148 0.77 13.73 15.66
N GLU A 149 0.17 14.75 16.28
CA GLU A 149 -1.10 14.59 17.00
C GLU A 149 -2.23 14.29 16.02
N THR A 150 -2.33 15.08 14.94
CA THR A 150 -3.33 14.87 13.90
C THR A 150 -3.13 13.51 13.22
N MET A 151 -1.90 13.14 12.84
CA MET A 151 -1.62 11.85 12.24
C MET A 151 -1.99 10.68 13.15
N LEU A 152 -1.68 10.76 14.46
CA LEU A 152 -2.01 9.70 15.41
C LEU A 152 -3.53 9.56 15.60
N LYS A 153 -4.26 10.68 15.65
CA LYS A 153 -5.73 10.66 15.68
C LYS A 153 -6.30 9.97 14.44
N GLN A 154 -5.87 10.39 13.25
CA GLN A 154 -6.29 9.80 11.97
C GLN A 154 -5.94 8.31 11.87
N ALA A 155 -4.75 7.92 12.33
CA ALA A 155 -4.30 6.54 12.37
C ALA A 155 -5.24 5.65 13.21
N LYS A 156 -5.65 6.11 14.39
CA LYS A 156 -6.59 5.40 15.26
C LYS A 156 -7.98 5.30 14.65
N GLU A 157 -8.46 6.36 14.01
CA GLU A 157 -9.75 6.35 13.30
C GLU A 157 -9.75 5.32 12.15
N LEU A 158 -8.67 5.26 11.37
CA LEU A 158 -8.52 4.28 10.30
C LEU A 158 -8.40 2.85 10.83
N ALA A 159 -7.63 2.64 11.90
CA ALA A 159 -7.47 1.32 12.52
C ALA A 159 -8.77 0.77 13.11
N ALA A 160 -9.70 1.64 13.49
CA ALA A 160 -11.01 1.27 14.01
C ALA A 160 -12.03 0.83 12.93
N ILE A 161 -11.71 1.01 11.64
CA ILE A 161 -12.62 0.70 10.53
C ILE A 161 -12.80 -0.82 10.41
N ASN A 162 -11.70 -1.54 10.24
CA ASN A 162 -11.68 -3.01 10.08
C ASN A 162 -10.33 -3.58 10.58
N PRO A 163 -10.30 -4.82 11.05
CA PRO A 163 -9.08 -5.43 11.58
C PRO A 163 -7.96 -5.64 10.54
N ASN A 164 -8.29 -5.62 9.26
CA ASN A 164 -7.34 -5.74 8.15
C ASN A 164 -6.91 -4.38 7.58
N VAL A 165 -7.27 -3.27 8.20
CA VAL A 165 -6.75 -1.95 7.81
C VAL A 165 -5.35 -1.79 8.38
N MET A 166 -4.38 -1.66 7.50
CA MET A 166 -2.97 -1.38 7.81
C MET A 166 -2.71 0.12 7.68
N ILE A 167 -2.21 0.74 8.73
CA ILE A 167 -2.06 2.20 8.75
C ILE A 167 -0.82 2.63 7.98
N LYS A 168 -1.03 3.38 6.91
CA LYS A 168 0.03 3.88 6.05
C LYS A 168 0.49 5.27 6.54
N VAL A 169 1.77 5.33 6.95
CA VAL A 169 2.37 6.47 7.65
C VAL A 169 3.63 6.93 6.90
N PRO A 170 3.84 8.26 6.70
CA PRO A 170 5.00 8.76 5.98
C PRO A 170 6.32 8.52 6.71
N GLY A 171 7.42 8.38 5.95
CA GLY A 171 8.79 8.26 6.46
C GLY A 171 9.37 9.60 6.90
N THR A 172 8.76 10.21 7.92
CA THR A 172 9.19 11.42 8.62
C THR A 172 9.54 11.09 10.06
N LYS A 173 10.20 12.00 10.78
CA LYS A 173 10.50 11.82 12.20
C LYS A 173 9.22 11.53 13.00
N GLU A 174 8.20 12.33 12.80
CA GLU A 174 6.89 12.19 13.45
C GLU A 174 6.21 10.86 13.05
N GLY A 175 6.35 10.48 11.77
CA GLY A 175 5.81 9.20 11.27
C GLY A 175 6.47 8.00 11.93
N TYR A 176 7.78 8.02 12.15
CA TYR A 176 8.49 6.94 12.87
C TYR A 176 8.04 6.80 14.32
N GLU A 177 7.80 7.91 15.01
CA GLU A 177 7.24 7.89 16.37
C GLU A 177 5.82 7.29 16.38
N ILE A 178 5.00 7.59 15.38
CA ILE A 178 3.66 7.01 15.23
C ILE A 178 3.74 5.51 14.93
N ILE A 179 4.63 5.08 14.03
CA ILE A 179 4.85 3.65 13.73
C ILE A 179 5.20 2.89 15.00
N GLU A 180 6.08 3.44 15.84
CA GLU A 180 6.43 2.84 17.13
C GLU A 180 5.22 2.73 18.06
N ILE A 181 4.40 3.80 18.19
CA ILE A 181 3.19 3.81 19.01
C ILE A 181 2.17 2.79 18.49
N LEU A 182 1.84 2.79 17.21
CA LEU A 182 0.87 1.87 16.62
C LEU A 182 1.31 0.42 16.77
N THR A 183 2.58 0.14 16.47
CA THR A 183 3.15 -1.20 16.64
C THR A 183 3.09 -1.66 18.10
N SER A 184 3.34 -0.75 19.07
CA SER A 184 3.23 -1.06 20.48
C SER A 184 1.80 -1.39 20.95
N GLN A 185 0.80 -1.06 20.14
CA GLN A 185 -0.61 -1.34 20.35
C GLN A 185 -1.13 -2.53 19.51
N GLY A 186 -0.24 -3.22 18.79
CA GLY A 186 -0.62 -4.36 17.94
C GLY A 186 -1.28 -3.95 16.61
N ILE A 187 -1.20 -2.67 16.24
CA ILE A 187 -1.78 -2.16 14.98
C ILE A 187 -0.80 -2.33 13.84
N ALA A 188 -1.26 -2.91 12.74
CA ALA A 188 -0.45 -3.12 11.54
C ALA A 188 -0.08 -1.81 10.84
N THR A 189 1.16 -1.69 10.37
CA THR A 189 1.71 -0.45 9.79
C THR A 189 2.34 -0.64 8.43
N ASN A 190 2.17 0.36 7.55
CA ASN A 190 2.87 0.50 6.30
C ASN A 190 3.64 1.83 6.29
N ASN A 191 4.97 1.79 6.44
CA ASN A 191 5.79 2.98 6.32
C ASN A 191 5.94 3.35 4.85
N THR A 192 5.52 4.53 4.44
CA THR A 192 5.55 5.00 3.05
C THR A 192 6.36 6.28 2.88
N LEU A 193 6.49 6.76 1.64
CA LEU A 193 7.32 7.89 1.29
C LEU A 193 8.77 7.71 1.76
N THR A 194 9.27 6.48 1.58
CA THR A 194 10.66 6.12 1.83
C THR A 194 11.39 5.99 0.50
N PHE A 195 12.46 6.73 0.33
CA PHE A 195 13.22 6.87 -0.91
C PHE A 195 14.65 6.38 -0.78
N ILE A 196 15.22 6.49 0.42
CA ILE A 196 16.63 6.24 0.72
C ILE A 196 16.81 5.28 1.89
N LEU A 197 17.96 4.63 1.96
CA LEU A 197 18.28 3.64 2.99
C LEU A 197 18.06 4.11 4.44
N PRO A 198 18.49 5.31 4.84
CA PRO A 198 18.26 5.78 6.21
C PRO A 198 16.78 5.78 6.60
N GLN A 199 15.89 6.25 5.71
CA GLN A 199 14.44 6.26 5.96
C GLN A 199 13.88 4.84 6.15
N LEU A 200 14.30 3.89 5.32
CA LEU A 200 13.89 2.48 5.42
C LEU A 200 14.34 1.87 6.74
N MET A 201 15.58 2.15 7.14
CA MET A 201 16.15 1.63 8.38
C MET A 201 15.52 2.25 9.63
N ASP A 202 15.22 3.54 9.62
CA ASP A 202 14.54 4.19 10.75
C ASP A 202 13.10 3.68 10.92
N GLY A 203 12.40 3.42 9.81
CA GLY A 203 11.12 2.73 9.85
C GLY A 203 11.22 1.34 10.50
N ALA A 204 12.19 0.52 10.09
CA ALA A 204 12.41 -0.81 10.65
C ALA A 204 12.76 -0.79 12.14
N LYS A 205 13.62 0.14 12.56
CA LYS A 205 13.98 0.34 13.98
C LYS A 205 12.79 0.78 14.82
N SER A 206 11.92 1.64 14.27
CA SER A 206 10.70 2.09 14.97
C SER A 206 9.72 0.94 15.20
N VAL A 207 9.57 0.08 14.20
CA VAL A 207 8.80 -1.18 14.35
C VAL A 207 9.41 -2.06 15.45
N GLN A 208 10.73 -2.24 15.46
CA GLN A 208 11.40 -3.05 16.47
C GLN A 208 11.15 -2.53 17.88
N ARG A 209 11.34 -1.22 18.12
CA ARG A 209 11.03 -0.60 19.43
C ARG A 209 9.56 -0.74 19.82
N GLY A 210 8.65 -0.60 18.86
CA GLY A 210 7.23 -0.82 19.09
C GLY A 210 6.91 -2.26 19.50
N LEU A 211 7.51 -3.25 18.84
CA LEU A 211 7.34 -4.67 19.22
C LEU A 211 7.92 -5.01 20.59
N GLU A 212 9.05 -4.43 20.96
CA GLU A 212 9.63 -4.59 22.31
C GLU A 212 8.65 -4.11 23.38
N LYS A 213 8.03 -2.93 23.17
CA LYS A 213 6.98 -2.39 24.04
C LYS A 213 5.72 -3.26 24.06
N ALA A 214 5.27 -3.72 22.88
CA ALA A 214 4.10 -4.59 22.78
C ALA A 214 4.29 -5.90 23.56
N ARG A 215 5.43 -6.56 23.38
CA ARG A 215 5.77 -7.80 24.10
C ARG A 215 5.85 -7.59 25.62
N LYS A 216 6.49 -6.50 26.06
CA LYS A 216 6.56 -6.14 27.49
C LYS A 216 5.18 -5.94 28.11
N ASN A 217 4.24 -5.42 27.33
CA ASN A 217 2.87 -5.15 27.77
C ASN A 217 1.88 -6.27 27.43
N HIS A 218 2.34 -7.43 26.96
CA HIS A 218 1.53 -8.60 26.59
C HIS A 218 0.43 -8.28 25.58
N VAL A 219 0.70 -7.37 24.64
CA VAL A 219 -0.25 -7.01 23.58
C VAL A 219 -0.40 -8.15 22.60
N ASP A 220 -1.63 -8.44 22.18
CA ASP A 220 -1.90 -9.41 21.12
C ASP A 220 -1.35 -8.92 19.77
N LEU A 221 -0.44 -9.68 19.22
CA LEU A 221 0.20 -9.43 17.93
C LEU A 221 -0.27 -10.37 16.81
N SER A 222 -1.32 -11.15 17.04
CA SER A 222 -1.82 -12.13 16.06
C SER A 222 -2.23 -11.51 14.74
N ARG A 223 -2.74 -10.27 14.77
CA ARG A 223 -3.16 -9.48 13.62
C ARG A 223 -2.13 -8.40 13.22
N TRP A 224 -0.98 -8.40 13.87
CA TRP A 224 0.03 -7.40 13.60
C TRP A 224 0.87 -7.79 12.39
N ARG A 225 1.16 -6.81 11.56
CA ARG A 225 2.08 -6.92 10.44
C ARG A 225 2.71 -5.57 10.13
N SER A 226 3.92 -5.57 9.60
CA SER A 226 4.59 -4.36 9.13
C SER A 226 5.09 -4.52 7.69
N VAL A 227 4.86 -3.46 6.92
CA VAL A 227 5.37 -3.28 5.57
C VAL A 227 6.11 -1.95 5.49
N ILE A 228 7.21 -1.91 4.76
CA ILE A 228 7.92 -0.68 4.41
C ILE A 228 7.84 -0.54 2.89
N THR A 229 7.11 0.47 2.43
CA THR A 229 6.92 0.77 1.01
C THR A 229 8.04 1.66 0.50
N HIS A 230 8.97 1.09 -0.24
CA HIS A 230 10.02 1.83 -0.93
C HIS A 230 9.49 2.42 -2.23
N MET A 231 9.57 3.75 -2.37
CA MET A 231 9.17 4.52 -3.55
C MET A 231 10.29 4.49 -4.59
N GLU A 232 10.58 3.30 -5.14
CA GLU A 232 11.80 2.97 -5.85
C GLU A 232 12.14 3.92 -6.97
N ALA A 233 11.17 4.24 -7.84
CA ALA A 233 11.44 5.11 -8.97
C ALA A 233 11.34 6.61 -8.66
N ARG A 234 10.89 6.99 -7.47
CA ARG A 234 10.64 8.40 -7.17
C ARG A 234 11.90 9.19 -6.87
N TYR A 235 12.93 8.55 -6.34
CA TYR A 235 14.17 9.23 -6.01
C TYR A 235 14.87 9.78 -7.26
N GLY A 236 14.92 9.01 -8.34
CA GLY A 236 15.41 9.45 -9.64
C GLY A 236 14.44 10.40 -10.36
N ASP A 237 13.12 10.10 -10.34
CA ASP A 237 12.11 10.89 -11.02
C ASP A 237 11.94 12.30 -10.42
N LEU A 238 12.14 12.46 -9.10
CA LEU A 238 12.06 13.76 -8.40
C LEU A 238 13.37 14.53 -8.37
N GLY A 239 14.41 14.02 -9.02
CA GLY A 239 15.70 14.69 -9.17
C GLY A 239 16.69 14.45 -8.02
N GLY A 240 16.28 14.03 -6.84
CA GLY A 240 17.15 13.91 -5.68
C GLY A 240 18.40 13.05 -5.88
N LEU A 241 18.30 11.94 -6.62
CA LEU A 241 19.46 11.12 -6.98
C LEU A 241 20.38 11.83 -7.98
N ARG A 242 19.80 12.50 -8.98
CA ARG A 242 20.56 13.23 -10.01
C ARG A 242 21.25 14.45 -9.42
N ASP A 243 20.53 15.23 -8.61
CA ASP A 243 21.08 16.41 -7.94
C ASP A 243 22.27 16.03 -7.08
N PHE A 244 22.15 14.96 -6.29
CA PHE A 244 23.25 14.44 -5.49
C PHE A 244 24.43 13.95 -6.33
N ALA A 245 24.19 13.32 -7.48
CA ALA A 245 25.23 12.88 -8.38
C ALA A 245 25.98 14.08 -8.98
N VAL A 246 25.25 15.12 -9.41
CA VAL A 246 25.82 16.37 -9.94
C VAL A 246 26.70 17.06 -8.89
N GLU A 247 26.27 17.14 -7.63
CA GLU A 247 27.08 17.67 -6.51
C GLU A 247 28.40 16.91 -6.33
N LYS A 248 28.44 15.63 -6.74
CA LYS A 248 29.65 14.78 -6.71
C LYS A 248 30.44 14.76 -8.01
N GLY A 249 30.06 15.58 -9.00
CA GLY A 249 30.68 15.60 -10.32
C GLY A 249 30.38 14.34 -11.15
N ILE A 250 29.29 13.64 -10.87
CA ILE A 250 28.88 12.42 -11.56
C ILE A 250 27.68 12.75 -12.46
N GLU A 251 27.80 12.44 -13.75
CA GLU A 251 26.67 12.47 -14.68
C GLU A 251 26.07 11.06 -14.80
N LEU A 252 24.77 10.95 -14.54
CA LEU A 252 24.05 9.67 -14.60
C LEU A 252 23.16 9.62 -15.84
N SER A 253 23.35 8.60 -16.66
CA SER A 253 22.40 8.19 -17.70
C SER A 253 21.10 7.69 -17.08
N GLU A 254 20.03 7.61 -17.88
CA GLU A 254 18.74 7.06 -17.42
C GLU A 254 18.87 5.62 -16.92
N GLY A 255 19.65 4.78 -17.60
CA GLY A 255 19.92 3.40 -17.18
C GLY A 255 20.62 3.31 -15.82
N GLU A 256 21.62 4.16 -15.59
CA GLU A 256 22.34 4.21 -14.30
C GLU A 256 21.45 4.68 -13.16
N VAL A 257 20.55 5.65 -13.41
CA VAL A 257 19.54 6.05 -12.41
C VAL A 257 18.67 4.85 -12.01
N ARG A 258 18.20 4.05 -12.98
CA ARG A 258 17.38 2.86 -12.69
C ARG A 258 18.16 1.78 -11.94
N LEU A 259 19.42 1.56 -12.29
CA LEU A 259 20.29 0.63 -11.56
C LEU A 259 20.58 1.09 -10.14
N ALA A 260 20.76 2.39 -9.91
CA ALA A 260 20.97 2.97 -8.58
C ALA A 260 19.71 2.81 -7.69
N GLU A 261 18.53 3.09 -8.22
CA GLU A 261 17.26 2.88 -7.53
C GLU A 261 17.09 1.41 -7.11
N LEU A 262 17.35 0.48 -8.03
CA LEU A 262 17.33 -0.96 -7.77
C LEU A 262 18.37 -1.38 -6.72
N ALA A 263 19.57 -0.81 -6.78
CA ALA A 263 20.62 -1.08 -5.80
C ALA A 263 20.21 -0.66 -4.38
N ILE A 264 19.51 0.46 -4.22
CA ILE A 264 18.94 0.91 -2.94
C ILE A 264 17.94 -0.14 -2.42
N PHE A 265 17.01 -0.61 -3.26
CA PHE A 265 16.03 -1.63 -2.89
C PHE A 265 16.70 -2.93 -2.45
N LYS A 266 17.62 -3.46 -3.25
CA LYS A 266 18.36 -4.68 -2.94
C LYS A 266 19.19 -4.56 -1.66
N LYS A 267 19.82 -3.40 -1.43
CA LYS A 267 20.55 -3.14 -0.19
C LYS A 267 19.62 -3.08 1.02
N ALA A 268 18.46 -2.41 0.89
CA ALA A 268 17.45 -2.37 1.94
C ALA A 268 16.94 -3.77 2.29
N TYR A 269 16.59 -4.58 1.29
CA TYR A 269 16.15 -5.96 1.48
C TYR A 269 17.17 -6.81 2.23
N ARG A 270 18.46 -6.70 1.84
CA ARG A 270 19.56 -7.39 2.52
C ARG A 270 19.68 -6.96 3.98
N LEU A 271 19.68 -5.64 4.24
CA LEU A 271 19.80 -5.11 5.60
C LEU A 271 18.63 -5.53 6.50
N LEU A 272 17.40 -5.56 5.97
CA LEU A 272 16.26 -6.05 6.73
C LEU A 272 16.44 -7.52 7.12
N LYS A 273 16.92 -8.36 6.20
CA LYS A 273 17.17 -9.78 6.46
C LYS A 273 18.35 -10.02 7.43
N GLU A 274 19.48 -9.40 7.19
CA GLU A 274 20.70 -9.55 8.01
C GLU A 274 20.47 -9.13 9.47
N ASN A 275 19.62 -8.14 9.69
CA ASN A 275 19.31 -7.64 11.03
C ASN A 275 18.01 -8.23 11.62
N ASN A 276 17.40 -9.22 10.96
CA ASN A 276 16.16 -9.87 11.40
C ASN A 276 15.01 -8.90 11.68
N TYR A 277 14.90 -7.83 10.90
CA TYR A 277 13.75 -6.92 10.99
C TYR A 277 12.49 -7.62 10.48
N PRO A 278 11.38 -7.54 11.22
CA PRO A 278 10.15 -8.26 10.88
C PRO A 278 9.32 -7.61 9.76
N SER A 279 9.67 -6.41 9.34
CA SER A 279 8.97 -5.69 8.28
C SER A 279 9.24 -6.32 6.91
N LYS A 280 8.19 -6.49 6.10
CA LYS A 280 8.37 -6.80 4.68
C LYS A 280 8.61 -5.53 3.88
N LEU A 281 9.52 -5.61 2.91
CA LEU A 281 9.77 -4.55 1.95
C LEU A 281 8.77 -4.67 0.79
N LEU A 282 8.09 -3.56 0.48
CA LEU A 282 7.16 -3.44 -0.65
C LEU A 282 7.75 -2.47 -1.67
N SER A 283 8.07 -2.96 -2.87
CA SER A 283 8.46 -2.11 -3.99
C SER A 283 7.23 -1.44 -4.60
N CYS A 284 7.31 -0.15 -4.87
CA CYS A 284 6.26 0.59 -5.55
C CYS A 284 6.81 1.64 -6.52
N SER A 285 5.92 2.31 -7.24
CA SER A 285 6.26 3.26 -8.31
C SER A 285 6.91 2.63 -9.55
N LEU A 286 6.60 1.38 -9.85
CA LEU A 286 7.12 0.61 -10.99
C LEU A 286 6.41 0.96 -12.32
N ARG A 287 6.28 2.25 -12.63
CA ARG A 287 5.46 2.70 -13.77
C ARG A 287 6.12 2.53 -15.15
N VAL A 288 7.37 2.10 -15.21
CA VAL A 288 8.15 1.99 -16.47
C VAL A 288 8.78 0.61 -16.55
N GLY A 289 8.59 -0.07 -17.70
CA GLY A 289 8.91 -1.46 -17.97
C GLY A 289 10.25 -2.02 -17.45
N PRO A 290 11.41 -1.37 -17.71
CA PRO A 290 12.71 -1.93 -17.28
C PRO A 290 12.91 -2.07 -15.77
N LYS A 291 12.07 -1.43 -14.96
CA LYS A 291 12.17 -1.46 -13.49
C LYS A 291 11.71 -2.77 -12.89
N VAL A 292 10.79 -3.47 -13.54
CA VAL A 292 10.23 -4.73 -13.03
C VAL A 292 11.26 -5.85 -13.16
N ASP A 293 11.95 -5.93 -14.30
CA ASP A 293 12.91 -7.00 -14.58
C ASP A 293 14.10 -7.02 -13.61
N GLY A 294 14.44 -5.87 -13.02
CA GLY A 294 15.54 -5.77 -12.07
C GLY A 294 15.18 -6.12 -10.62
N ILE A 295 13.89 -6.15 -10.27
CA ILE A 295 13.41 -6.50 -8.92
C ILE A 295 13.23 -8.01 -8.78
N LEU A 296 12.94 -8.65 -9.87
CA LEU A 296 12.72 -10.07 -10.00
C LEU A 296 14.04 -10.82 -10.15
#